data_8cd3348f9a51e9e508923b83da1fd7a0
#
_entry.id   8cd3348f9a51e9e508923b83da1fd7a0
#
_cell.length_a   1.000
_cell.length_b   1.000
_cell.length_c   1.000
_cell.angle_alpha   90.00
_cell.angle_beta   90.00
_cell.angle_gamma   90.00
#
_symmetry.space_group_name_H-M   'P 1'
#
loop_
_entity.id
_entity.type
_entity.pdbx_description
1 polymer ?
#
loop_
_entity_poly.entity_id
_entity_poly.type
_entity_poly.pdbx_seq_one_letter_code
_entity_poly.pdbx_strand_id
1 'polypeptide(L)'
;MSAFPPPHRILFECLNDRLTAEHWLTYKAAHADQAEFEEVDAAVMNSIDDFAPWLAQWMSFVPAKVSTRVRILLVWHAHFLSAACQQTLRRSLEQRSFRCRIWFHVEEPLLQPAIVSRCSVTTFPRYEHVPNVDGTLDLSYWIDPAAAETELQRARE
;
A
#
# COMPACT_ATOMS: atom_id res chain seq x y z
N MET A 1 12.39 -0.23 -13.46
CA MET A 1 12.00 -1.61 -13.78
C MET A 1 11.49 -2.31 -12.52
N SER A 2 10.29 -2.79 -12.53
CA SER A 2 9.72 -3.44 -11.35
C SER A 2 10.13 -4.92 -11.33
N ALA A 3 10.72 -5.33 -10.22
CA ALA A 3 11.07 -6.74 -9.99
C ALA A 3 9.81 -7.59 -9.78
N PHE A 4 9.88 -8.85 -10.14
CA PHE A 4 8.83 -9.82 -9.87
C PHE A 4 9.43 -11.10 -9.28
N PRO A 5 8.86 -11.66 -8.17
CA PRO A 5 7.76 -11.07 -7.40
C PRO A 5 8.19 -9.79 -6.69
N PRO A 6 7.25 -8.85 -6.47
CA PRO A 6 7.59 -7.61 -5.81
C PRO A 6 7.78 -7.83 -4.31
N PRO A 7 8.48 -6.92 -3.62
CA PRO A 7 8.46 -6.93 -2.16
C PRO A 7 7.12 -6.43 -1.63
N HIS A 8 6.88 -6.58 -0.33
CA HIS A 8 5.83 -5.80 0.32
C HIS A 8 6.15 -4.31 0.14
N ARG A 9 5.15 -3.49 -0.13
CA ARG A 9 5.36 -2.08 -0.47
C ARG A 9 4.47 -1.15 0.32
N ILE A 10 5.01 0.03 0.61
CA ILE A 10 4.23 1.18 1.02
C ILE A 10 4.34 2.22 -0.09
N LEU A 11 3.18 2.64 -0.59
CA LEU A 11 3.06 3.69 -1.59
C LEU A 11 2.53 4.93 -0.88
N PHE A 12 3.44 5.84 -0.57
CA PHE A 12 3.09 7.07 0.12
C PHE A 12 2.77 8.15 -0.91
N GLU A 13 1.52 8.58 -0.90
CA GLU A 13 1.04 9.65 -1.77
C GLU A 13 0.25 10.63 -0.93
N CYS A 14 0.88 11.75 -0.58
CA CYS A 14 0.32 12.69 0.38
C CYS A 14 -1.00 13.27 -0.12
N LEU A 15 -2.09 13.03 0.63
CA LEU A 15 -3.43 13.52 0.40
C LEU A 15 -4.01 13.18 -0.99
N ASN A 16 -3.55 12.10 -1.60
CA ASN A 16 -4.01 11.70 -2.94
C ASN A 16 -3.87 10.18 -3.11
N ASP A 17 -4.50 9.65 -4.16
CA ASP A 17 -4.44 8.23 -4.51
C ASP A 17 -4.22 7.99 -6.01
N ARG A 18 -4.15 9.05 -6.81
CA ARG A 18 -4.13 8.95 -8.27
C ARG A 18 -2.89 8.27 -8.81
N LEU A 19 -1.70 8.65 -8.33
CA LEU A 19 -0.45 8.06 -8.80
C LEU A 19 -0.31 6.61 -8.35
N THR A 20 -0.80 6.29 -7.16
CA THR A 20 -0.87 4.91 -6.69
C THR A 20 -1.76 4.07 -7.59
N ALA A 21 -2.92 4.61 -7.99
CA ALA A 21 -3.83 3.92 -8.90
C ALA A 21 -3.17 3.67 -10.27
N GLU A 22 -2.50 4.65 -10.82
CA GLU A 22 -1.77 4.50 -12.08
C GLU A 22 -0.68 3.44 -11.98
N HIS A 23 0.11 3.48 -10.92
CA HIS A 23 1.17 2.52 -10.67
C HIS A 23 0.62 1.10 -10.53
N TRP A 24 -0.47 0.94 -9.78
CA TRP A 24 -1.15 -0.33 -9.58
C TRP A 24 -1.66 -0.91 -10.88
N LEU A 25 -2.35 -0.11 -11.68
CA LEU A 25 -2.90 -0.56 -12.96
C LEU A 25 -1.80 -0.94 -13.95
N THR A 26 -0.72 -0.18 -14.01
CA THR A 26 0.43 -0.47 -14.85
C THR A 26 1.10 -1.79 -14.45
N TYR A 27 1.32 -1.98 -13.16
CA TYR A 27 1.93 -3.20 -12.64
C TYR A 27 1.02 -4.41 -12.88
N LYS A 28 -0.27 -4.26 -12.62
CA LYS A 28 -1.27 -5.31 -12.83
C LYS A 28 -1.31 -5.75 -14.30
N ALA A 29 -1.29 -4.81 -15.23
CA ALA A 29 -1.27 -5.12 -16.66
C ALA A 29 0.02 -5.83 -17.07
N ALA A 30 1.16 -5.41 -16.52
CA ALA A 30 2.46 -5.99 -16.86
C ALA A 30 2.63 -7.42 -16.34
N HIS A 31 1.95 -7.80 -15.26
CA HIS A 31 2.12 -9.08 -14.58
C HIS A 31 0.82 -9.90 -14.46
N ALA A 32 -0.13 -9.65 -15.35
CA ALA A 32 -1.45 -10.30 -15.31
C ALA A 32 -1.36 -11.84 -15.34
N ASP A 33 -0.37 -12.39 -16.04
CA ASP A 33 -0.18 -13.83 -16.17
C ASP A 33 0.58 -14.46 -15.00
N GLN A 34 1.22 -13.64 -14.16
CA GLN A 34 2.14 -14.09 -13.12
C GLN A 34 1.55 -13.98 -11.72
N ALA A 35 0.53 -13.17 -11.53
CA ALA A 35 -0.02 -12.87 -10.21
C ALA A 35 -1.53 -12.73 -10.24
N GLU A 36 -2.14 -12.95 -9.09
CA GLU A 36 -3.53 -12.60 -8.80
C GLU A 36 -3.54 -11.31 -8.01
N PHE A 37 -4.42 -10.38 -8.40
CA PHE A 37 -4.50 -9.05 -7.82
C PHE A 37 -5.82 -8.86 -7.10
N GLU A 38 -5.78 -8.31 -5.89
CA GLU A 38 -6.94 -8.01 -5.07
C GLU A 38 -6.78 -6.64 -4.44
N GLU A 39 -7.89 -5.99 -4.13
CA GLU A 39 -7.91 -4.68 -3.51
C GLU A 39 -8.89 -4.67 -2.35
N VAL A 40 -8.55 -3.95 -1.30
CA VAL A 40 -9.43 -3.69 -0.17
C VAL A 40 -9.25 -2.23 0.25
N ASP A 41 -10.33 -1.59 0.67
CA ASP A 41 -10.29 -0.20 1.12
C ASP A 41 -10.42 -0.16 2.64
N ALA A 42 -9.36 0.26 3.30
CA ALA A 42 -9.34 0.37 4.76
C ALA A 42 -10.21 1.51 5.28
N ALA A 43 -10.62 2.44 4.43
CA ALA A 43 -11.61 3.43 4.82
C ALA A 43 -12.99 2.82 5.05
N VAL A 44 -13.26 1.67 4.44
CA VAL A 44 -14.51 0.93 4.56
C VAL A 44 -14.37 -0.26 5.50
N MET A 45 -13.31 -1.05 5.33
CA MET A 45 -13.04 -2.26 6.12
C MET A 45 -11.87 -2.01 7.06
N ASN A 46 -12.11 -1.38 8.20
CA ASN A 46 -11.06 -1.02 9.15
C ASN A 46 -11.24 -1.64 10.54
N SER A 47 -12.35 -2.34 10.78
CA SER A 47 -12.59 -3.06 12.05
C SER A 47 -11.84 -4.38 12.04
N ILE A 48 -11.24 -4.74 13.18
CA ILE A 48 -10.56 -6.03 13.34
C ILE A 48 -11.53 -7.20 13.10
N ASP A 49 -12.80 -7.05 13.50
CA ASP A 49 -13.80 -8.10 13.37
C ASP A 49 -14.16 -8.41 11.91
N ASP A 50 -14.04 -7.43 11.04
CA ASP A 50 -14.28 -7.60 9.60
C ASP A 50 -13.00 -7.88 8.83
N PHE A 51 -11.94 -7.16 9.14
CA PHE A 51 -10.69 -7.20 8.39
C PHE A 51 -9.91 -8.49 8.60
N ALA A 52 -9.78 -8.94 9.85
CA ALA A 52 -8.97 -10.11 10.16
C ALA A 52 -9.51 -11.40 9.53
N PRO A 53 -10.82 -11.71 9.60
CA PRO A 53 -11.35 -12.88 8.91
C PRO A 53 -11.22 -12.79 7.40
N TRP A 54 -11.46 -11.62 6.82
CA TRP A 54 -11.32 -11.41 5.39
C TRP A 54 -9.88 -11.65 4.93
N LEU A 55 -8.92 -11.09 5.65
CA LEU A 55 -7.50 -11.25 5.33
C LEU A 55 -7.07 -12.72 5.46
N ALA A 56 -7.47 -13.39 6.53
CA ALA A 56 -7.14 -14.79 6.75
C ALA A 56 -7.70 -15.67 5.62
N GLN A 57 -8.92 -15.42 5.19
CA GLN A 57 -9.53 -16.14 4.09
C GLN A 57 -8.79 -15.88 2.77
N TRP A 58 -8.44 -14.63 2.49
CA TRP A 58 -7.71 -14.27 1.29
C TRP A 58 -6.34 -14.95 1.25
N MET A 59 -5.63 -14.98 2.36
CA MET A 59 -4.29 -15.58 2.44
C MET A 59 -4.32 -17.10 2.42
N SER A 60 -5.38 -17.72 2.91
CA SER A 60 -5.49 -19.19 3.01
C SER A 60 -6.02 -19.83 1.71
N PHE A 61 -6.58 -19.04 0.81
CA PHE A 61 -7.14 -19.57 -0.43
C PHE A 61 -6.04 -20.19 -1.29
N VAL A 62 -6.10 -21.51 -1.43
CA VAL A 62 -5.22 -22.27 -2.31
C VAL A 62 -6.10 -22.79 -3.46
N PRO A 63 -5.86 -22.38 -4.71
CA PRO A 63 -6.59 -22.94 -5.84
C PRO A 63 -6.41 -24.46 -5.89
N ALA A 64 -7.43 -25.16 -6.34
CA ALA A 64 -7.40 -26.62 -6.43
C ALA A 64 -6.26 -27.15 -7.32
N LYS A 65 -5.74 -26.35 -8.21
CA LYS A 65 -4.53 -26.64 -8.97
C LYS A 65 -3.38 -25.87 -8.36
N VAL A 66 -2.23 -26.53 -8.20
CA VAL A 66 -1.01 -25.90 -7.69
C VAL A 66 -0.69 -24.72 -8.59
N SER A 67 -1.11 -23.53 -8.15
CA SER A 67 -0.77 -22.30 -8.82
C SER A 67 0.56 -21.79 -8.26
N THR A 68 1.51 -21.56 -9.13
CA THR A 68 2.75 -20.88 -8.77
C THR A 68 2.57 -19.36 -8.71
N ARG A 69 1.34 -18.89 -8.94
CA ARG A 69 1.04 -17.47 -8.95
C ARG A 69 1.17 -16.86 -7.56
N VAL A 70 1.80 -15.71 -7.54
CA VAL A 70 1.85 -14.85 -6.36
C VAL A 70 0.52 -14.11 -6.25
N ARG A 71 0.05 -13.91 -5.04
CA ARG A 71 -1.13 -13.08 -4.77
C ARG A 71 -0.68 -11.73 -4.25
N ILE A 72 -1.19 -10.67 -4.83
CA ILE A 72 -0.82 -9.29 -4.47
C ILE A 72 -2.08 -8.56 -4.05
N LEU A 73 -2.09 -8.06 -2.82
CA LEU A 73 -3.17 -7.27 -2.25
C LEU A 73 -2.75 -5.82 -2.15
N LEU A 74 -3.58 -4.92 -2.64
CA LEU A 74 -3.44 -3.50 -2.38
C LEU A 74 -4.46 -3.08 -1.32
N VAL A 75 -3.96 -2.56 -0.21
CA VAL A 75 -4.77 -1.98 0.85
C VAL A 75 -4.82 -0.47 0.63
N TRP A 76 -5.96 0.00 0.13
CA TRP A 76 -6.21 1.43 -0.07
C TRP A 76 -6.43 2.12 1.27
N HIS A 77 -5.93 3.34 1.40
CA HIS A 77 -6.15 4.19 2.58
C HIS A 77 -5.75 3.48 3.88
N ALA A 78 -4.59 2.82 3.85
CA ALA A 78 -4.13 1.99 4.97
C ALA A 78 -3.89 2.80 6.26
N HIS A 79 -3.79 4.12 6.17
CA HIS A 79 -3.70 4.98 7.35
C HIS A 79 -4.96 4.97 8.21
N PHE A 80 -6.09 4.45 7.69
CA PHE A 80 -7.31 4.24 8.48
C PHE A 80 -7.33 2.92 9.25
N LEU A 81 -6.36 2.04 9.05
CA LEU A 81 -6.33 0.76 9.76
C LEU A 81 -6.13 0.97 11.25
N SER A 82 -6.96 0.29 12.05
CA SER A 82 -6.80 0.28 13.51
C SER A 82 -5.47 -0.38 13.91
N ALA A 83 -5.02 -0.12 15.14
CA ALA A 83 -3.84 -0.76 15.68
C ALA A 83 -3.95 -2.29 15.66
N ALA A 84 -5.13 -2.83 15.96
CA ALA A 84 -5.39 -4.27 15.92
C ALA A 84 -5.28 -4.85 14.53
N CYS A 85 -5.81 -4.16 13.51
CA CYS A 85 -5.66 -4.57 12.10
C CYS A 85 -4.20 -4.55 11.67
N GLN A 86 -3.44 -3.54 12.08
CA GLN A 86 -2.03 -3.45 11.77
C GLN A 86 -1.23 -4.59 12.42
N GLN A 87 -1.57 -5.00 13.63
CA GLN A 87 -0.93 -6.15 14.28
C GLN A 87 -1.19 -7.45 13.51
N THR A 88 -2.41 -7.65 13.02
CA THR A 88 -2.74 -8.80 12.19
C THR A 88 -1.92 -8.81 10.90
N LEU A 89 -1.81 -7.66 10.24
CA LEU A 89 -1.01 -7.52 9.03
C LEU A 89 0.45 -7.78 9.28
N ARG A 90 0.99 -7.31 10.38
CA ARG A 90 2.39 -7.55 10.75
C ARG A 90 2.71 -9.05 10.77
N ARG A 91 1.86 -9.86 11.37
CA ARG A 91 2.02 -11.31 11.39
C ARG A 91 1.95 -11.91 10.00
N SER A 92 1.03 -11.42 9.18
CA SER A 92 0.86 -11.88 7.81
C SER A 92 2.08 -11.58 6.94
N LEU A 93 2.69 -10.42 7.11
CA LEU A 93 3.91 -10.04 6.39
C LEU A 93 5.08 -10.98 6.71
N GLU A 94 5.12 -11.54 7.91
CA GLU A 94 6.18 -12.46 8.33
C GLU A 94 5.93 -13.90 7.89
N GLN A 95 4.68 -14.37 7.97
CA GLN A 95 4.37 -15.80 7.89
C GLN A 95 4.12 -16.31 6.48
N ARG A 96 3.57 -15.48 5.57
CA ARG A 96 3.13 -15.94 4.24
C ARG A 96 3.69 -15.09 3.11
N SER A 97 4.82 -14.46 3.35
CA SER A 97 5.38 -13.48 2.41
C SER A 97 5.85 -14.08 1.09
N PHE A 98 6.14 -15.39 1.02
CA PHE A 98 6.64 -15.97 -0.22
C PHE A 98 5.57 -16.12 -1.30
N ARG A 99 4.30 -16.26 -0.92
CA ARG A 99 3.18 -16.37 -1.88
C ARG A 99 2.29 -15.16 -1.94
N CYS A 100 2.24 -14.38 -0.86
CA CYS A 100 1.38 -13.23 -0.75
C CYS A 100 2.24 -11.99 -0.56
N ARG A 101 1.93 -10.96 -1.33
CA ARG A 101 2.55 -9.64 -1.19
C ARG A 101 1.47 -8.64 -0.86
N ILE A 102 1.78 -7.74 0.05
CA ILE A 102 0.82 -6.72 0.46
C ILE A 102 1.41 -5.35 0.19
N TRP A 103 0.66 -4.56 -0.55
CA TRP A 103 0.98 -3.17 -0.85
C TRP A 103 0.03 -2.28 -0.06
N PHE A 104 0.54 -1.22 0.49
CA PHE A 104 -0.23 -0.28 1.29
C PHE A 104 -0.20 1.08 0.63
N HIS A 105 -1.38 1.62 0.32
CA HIS A 105 -1.50 3.02 -0.03
C HIS A 105 -1.73 3.83 1.25
N VAL A 106 -0.91 4.84 1.49
CA VAL A 106 -1.09 5.74 2.63
C VAL A 106 -0.99 7.19 2.16
N GLU A 107 -1.85 8.03 2.70
CA GLU A 107 -1.83 9.47 2.44
C GLU A 107 -1.16 10.23 3.58
N GLU A 108 -0.91 9.55 4.70
CA GLU A 108 -0.24 10.07 5.87
C GLU A 108 0.67 8.98 6.45
N PRO A 109 1.78 9.34 7.10
CA PRO A 109 2.74 8.33 7.61
C PRO A 109 2.27 7.72 8.93
N LEU A 110 1.11 7.08 8.95
CA LEU A 110 0.46 6.56 10.16
C LEU A 110 0.55 5.03 10.33
N LEU A 111 1.40 4.35 9.57
CA LEU A 111 1.61 2.92 9.77
C LEU A 111 2.60 2.67 10.90
N GLN A 112 2.38 1.55 11.62
CA GLN A 112 3.27 1.14 12.71
C GLN A 112 4.68 0.85 12.20
N PRO A 113 5.72 1.18 12.99
CA PRO A 113 7.12 0.95 12.59
C PRO A 113 7.41 -0.49 12.17
N ALA A 114 6.79 -1.46 12.81
CA ALA A 114 6.97 -2.87 12.48
C ALA A 114 6.51 -3.22 11.07
N ILE A 115 5.48 -2.55 10.56
CA ILE A 115 5.02 -2.71 9.17
C ILE A 115 5.98 -2.00 8.23
N VAL A 116 6.32 -0.75 8.54
CA VAL A 116 7.20 0.07 7.70
C VAL A 116 8.55 -0.61 7.49
N SER A 117 9.10 -1.23 8.54
CA SER A 117 10.40 -1.90 8.46
C SER A 117 10.41 -3.15 7.56
N ARG A 118 9.23 -3.72 7.29
CA ARG A 118 9.09 -4.93 6.46
C ARG A 118 8.75 -4.64 5.01
N CYS A 119 8.63 -3.37 4.65
CA CYS A 119 8.17 -2.94 3.33
C CYS A 119 9.20 -2.08 2.63
N SER A 120 9.20 -2.15 1.31
CA SER A 120 9.87 -1.17 0.47
C SER A 120 8.97 0.06 0.34
N VAL A 121 9.53 1.25 0.55
CA VAL A 121 8.76 2.49 0.53
C VAL A 121 8.98 3.21 -0.80
N THR A 122 7.88 3.56 -1.44
CA THR A 122 7.86 4.43 -2.61
C THR A 122 7.10 5.69 -2.24
N THR A 123 7.74 6.83 -2.37
CA THR A 123 7.12 8.13 -2.09
C THR A 123 6.87 8.85 -3.41
N PHE A 124 5.62 9.19 -3.66
CA PHE A 124 5.25 9.96 -4.84
C PHE A 124 5.39 11.45 -4.58
N PRO A 125 5.81 12.22 -5.57
CA PRO A 125 5.84 13.67 -5.43
C PRO A 125 4.43 14.22 -5.25
N ARG A 126 4.32 15.24 -4.40
CA ARG A 126 3.04 15.90 -4.15
C ARG A 126 3.00 17.22 -4.89
N TYR A 127 1.99 17.36 -5.74
CA TYR A 127 1.62 18.62 -6.34
C TYR A 127 0.18 18.90 -5.95
N GLU A 128 -0.06 19.79 -5.02
CA GLU A 128 -1.38 20.34 -4.84
C GLU A 128 -1.58 21.45 -5.82
N HIS A 129 -2.43 21.19 -6.79
CA HIS A 129 -2.83 22.18 -7.76
C HIS A 129 -4.03 22.92 -7.23
N VAL A 130 -3.79 23.82 -6.27
CA VAL A 130 -4.82 24.77 -5.86
C VAL A 130 -4.64 26.00 -6.76
N PRO A 131 -5.55 26.23 -7.71
CA PRO A 131 -5.43 27.42 -8.55
C PRO A 131 -5.60 28.66 -7.70
N ASN A 132 -4.73 29.65 -7.92
CA ASN A 132 -4.91 30.97 -7.35
C ASN A 132 -6.18 31.62 -7.92
N VAL A 133 -6.60 32.72 -7.33
CA VAL A 133 -7.79 33.46 -7.77
C VAL A 133 -7.70 33.86 -9.24
N ASP A 134 -6.51 34.08 -9.74
CA ASP A 134 -6.23 34.45 -11.15
C ASP A 134 -6.05 33.23 -12.08
N GLY A 135 -6.23 32.01 -11.56
CA GLY A 135 -6.09 30.78 -12.34
C GLY A 135 -4.67 30.22 -12.43
N THR A 136 -3.69 30.87 -11.84
CA THR A 136 -2.33 30.33 -11.77
C THR A 136 -2.24 29.23 -10.71
N LEU A 137 -1.25 28.34 -10.85
CA LEU A 137 -1.05 27.26 -9.87
C LEU A 137 -0.22 27.77 -8.70
N ASP A 138 -0.67 27.44 -7.49
CA ASP A 138 0.08 27.74 -6.27
C ASP A 138 1.04 26.59 -5.96
N LEU A 139 2.32 26.82 -6.16
CA LEU A 139 3.37 25.82 -5.94
C LEU A 139 3.83 25.77 -4.48
N SER A 140 3.26 26.59 -3.58
CA SER A 140 3.62 26.56 -2.15
C SER A 140 3.22 25.26 -1.47
N TYR A 141 2.31 24.49 -2.07
CA TYR A 141 1.88 23.19 -1.57
C TYR A 141 2.74 22.02 -2.05
N TRP A 142 3.81 22.28 -2.80
CA TRP A 142 4.71 21.22 -3.21
C TRP A 142 5.46 20.65 -1.99
N ILE A 143 5.39 19.33 -1.83
CA ILE A 143 6.10 18.63 -0.77
C ILE A 143 7.21 17.79 -1.40
N ASP A 144 8.44 17.98 -0.94
CA ASP A 144 9.58 17.21 -1.37
C ASP A 144 9.38 15.73 -1.04
N PRO A 145 9.43 14.82 -2.02
CA PRO A 145 9.34 13.39 -1.75
C PRO A 145 10.35 12.89 -0.72
N ALA A 146 11.56 13.46 -0.71
CA ALA A 146 12.59 13.08 0.26
C ALA A 146 12.18 13.42 1.69
N ALA A 147 11.50 14.54 1.92
CA ALA A 147 11.00 14.89 3.24
C ALA A 147 9.91 13.94 3.73
N ALA A 148 8.99 13.56 2.86
CA ALA A 148 7.94 12.61 3.19
C ALA A 148 8.52 11.23 3.49
N GLU A 149 9.50 10.78 2.73
CA GLU A 149 10.21 9.53 2.98
C GLU A 149 10.94 9.55 4.32
N THR A 150 11.49 10.69 4.71
CA THR A 150 12.14 10.85 6.02
C THR A 150 11.15 10.65 7.17
N GLU A 151 9.92 11.11 7.03
CA GLU A 151 8.87 10.88 8.02
C GLU A 151 8.54 9.41 8.18
N LEU A 152 8.47 8.67 7.08
CA LEU A 152 8.27 7.23 7.13
C LEU A 152 9.46 6.52 7.74
N GLN A 153 10.68 6.97 7.49
CA GLN A 153 11.87 6.42 8.12
C GLN A 153 11.86 6.61 9.62
N ARG A 154 11.39 7.74 10.12
CA ARG A 154 11.23 7.95 11.56
C ARG A 154 10.28 6.94 12.20
N ALA A 155 9.28 6.50 11.47
CA ALA A 155 8.36 5.48 11.96
C ALA A 155 9.02 4.10 12.10
N ARG A 156 10.17 3.87 11.46
CA ARG A 156 10.96 2.64 11.60
C ARG A 156 11.79 2.60 12.89
N GLU A 157 12.11 3.76 13.42
CA GLU A 157 12.95 3.90 14.61
C GLU A 157 12.16 3.73 15.96
#